data_b44f3cca215ba69838822b406ef1ec33
#
_entry.id   b44f3cca215ba69838822b406ef1ec33
#
_cell.length_a   1.000
_cell.length_b   1.000
_cell.length_c   1.000
_cell.angle_alpha   90.00
_cell.angle_beta   90.00
_cell.angle_gamma   90.00
#
_symmetry.space_group_name_H-M   'P 1'
#
loop_
_entity.id
_entity.type
_entity.pdbx_description
1 polymer ?
#
loop_
_entity_poly.entity_id
_entity_poly.type
_entity_poly.pdbx_seq_one_letter_code
_entity_poly.pdbx_strand_id
1 'polypeptide(L)'
;MLSRNRHSLEVRLALIAVIALFGCVSAQRSGMEATDSGFGGSNTISGTVLAPSGQRMEGHIAVRLSSMMKGSRIAITDDNGNFTFRGLVNGDYTISIDKEKDLEPFSQSVTIIQLPGSPGQNYPLSIRLKIKPGTATKPGVVNAELAGVPENAVAMYRKAAELGNAGDHEGAIAQLNLAIAAFPKFMLAYNDLGVQYMKINGLQKSDEAFIAALKIEPRAYAPLVNRGILLVMMKRYAEAELVLREVIMMKDDQAVGHYFLGQALANQGKFVNAEKELLTAIKLGGDAVKEAHRLLAIIYSSSGDKKGASDELETYLKIAPNAPDAEQLRHVILQLKGLEKPMSTPAKPTQ
;
A
#
# COMPACT_ATOMS: atom_id res chain seq x y z
N MET A 1 -6.59 43.96 53.31
CA MET A 1 -6.52 42.88 52.32
C MET A 1 -5.99 43.44 50.97
N LEU A 2 -4.76 43.87 50.93
CA LEU A 2 -4.11 44.38 49.72
C LEU A 2 -2.56 44.27 49.89
N SER A 3 -2.04 43.07 49.80
CA SER A 3 -0.58 42.89 49.77
C SER A 3 -0.19 41.48 49.29
N ARG A 4 -0.60 41.08 48.11
CA ARG A 4 -0.18 39.76 47.54
C ARG A 4 0.05 39.75 46.04
N ASN A 5 0.21 40.93 45.40
CA ASN A 5 0.35 41.01 43.94
C ASN A 5 1.56 41.78 43.42
N ARG A 6 2.58 42.06 44.26
CA ARG A 6 3.81 42.75 43.82
C ARG A 6 4.97 41.83 43.47
N HIS A 7 4.99 40.59 43.96
CA HIS A 7 6.12 39.66 43.68
C HIS A 7 6.06 38.90 42.37
N SER A 8 4.87 38.86 41.72
CA SER A 8 4.74 38.17 40.44
C SER A 8 5.08 39.01 39.20
N LEU A 9 5.21 40.33 39.37
CA LEU A 9 5.51 41.24 38.26
C LEU A 9 7.03 41.44 38.09
N GLU A 10 7.80 41.41 39.16
CA GLU A 10 9.25 41.60 39.10
C GLU A 10 10.01 40.37 38.58
N VAL A 11 9.48 39.16 38.79
CA VAL A 11 10.09 37.93 38.24
C VAL A 11 9.84 37.80 36.75
N ARG A 12 8.79 38.43 36.20
CA ARG A 12 8.51 38.42 34.75
C ARG A 12 9.30 39.46 33.97
N LEU A 13 9.75 40.53 34.62
CA LEU A 13 10.60 41.57 34.01
C LEU A 13 12.09 41.20 34.02
N ALA A 14 12.54 40.37 34.95
CA ALA A 14 13.92 39.89 34.98
C ALA A 14 14.21 38.79 33.91
N LEU A 15 13.20 38.10 33.43
CA LEU A 15 13.37 37.07 32.36
C LEU A 15 13.38 37.67 30.95
N ILE A 16 12.88 38.90 30.77
CA ILE A 16 12.86 39.58 29.46
C ILE A 16 14.18 40.36 29.21
N ALA A 17 14.94 40.72 30.23
CA ALA A 17 16.20 41.45 30.10
C ALA A 17 17.40 40.57 29.73
N VAL A 18 17.31 39.23 29.81
CA VAL A 18 18.42 38.33 29.46
C VAL A 18 18.32 37.86 27.99
N ILE A 19 17.17 38.04 27.31
CA ILE A 19 16.98 37.70 25.90
C ILE A 19 17.37 38.84 24.94
N ALA A 20 17.57 40.04 25.42
CA ALA A 20 17.88 41.22 24.59
C ALA A 20 19.37 41.48 24.33
N LEU A 21 20.28 40.60 24.77
CA LEU A 21 21.74 40.77 24.58
C LEU A 21 22.39 39.76 23.63
N PHE A 22 21.60 38.92 22.98
CA PHE A 22 22.06 38.02 21.88
C PHE A 22 21.26 38.22 20.60
N GLY A 23 21.10 39.40 20.13
CA GLY A 23 20.32 39.71 18.96
C GLY A 23 20.89 40.84 18.13
N CYS A 24 22.04 40.64 17.50
CA CYS A 24 22.45 41.37 16.30
C CYS A 24 23.55 40.58 15.60
N VAL A 25 23.20 39.45 15.00
CA VAL A 25 23.93 38.94 13.85
C VAL A 25 22.95 39.01 12.69
N SER A 26 23.21 39.96 11.81
CA SER A 26 22.54 40.15 10.53
C SER A 26 22.42 38.82 9.80
N ALA A 27 21.19 38.35 9.62
CA ALA A 27 20.89 37.25 8.74
C ALA A 27 21.13 37.71 7.28
N GLN A 28 22.37 37.60 6.83
CA GLN A 28 22.66 37.50 5.41
C GLN A 28 22.07 36.17 4.94
N ARG A 29 21.03 36.25 4.11
CA ARG A 29 20.60 35.19 3.22
C ARG A 29 21.72 34.92 2.21
N SER A 30 22.66 34.10 2.58
CA SER A 30 23.50 33.35 1.66
C SER A 30 23.13 31.90 1.91
N GLY A 31 22.72 31.17 0.82
CA GLY A 31 22.53 29.74 0.90
C GLY A 31 23.73 29.15 1.65
N MET A 32 23.45 28.33 2.67
CA MET A 32 24.49 27.61 3.37
C MET A 32 25.17 26.71 2.34
N GLU A 33 26.23 27.20 1.71
CA GLU A 33 27.20 26.37 1.02
C GLU A 33 27.64 25.31 2.02
N ALA A 34 27.35 24.05 1.69
CA ALA A 34 27.85 22.93 2.46
C ALA A 34 29.37 23.08 2.55
N THR A 35 29.87 23.42 3.72
CA THR A 35 31.32 23.54 3.99
C THR A 35 31.96 22.26 3.50
N ASP A 36 32.95 22.43 2.63
CA ASP A 36 33.82 21.37 2.12
C ASP A 36 34.50 20.70 3.34
N SER A 37 33.91 19.61 3.80
CA SER A 37 34.34 18.92 5.01
C SER A 37 35.15 17.67 4.65
N GLY A 38 36.24 17.88 3.88
CA GLY A 38 37.43 17.08 4.10
C GLY A 38 37.46 15.59 3.82
N PHE A 39 36.68 15.03 2.86
CA PHE A 39 37.08 13.75 2.31
C PHE A 39 38.09 13.89 1.18
N GLY A 40 38.39 15.13 0.74
CA GLY A 40 39.47 15.47 -0.17
C GLY A 40 39.32 15.00 -1.62
N GLY A 41 38.10 14.59 -2.03
CA GLY A 41 37.77 14.15 -3.39
C GLY A 41 37.07 15.22 -4.22
N SER A 42 36.80 14.91 -5.48
CA SER A 42 36.08 15.77 -6.44
C SER A 42 34.67 15.29 -6.77
N ASN A 43 34.25 14.12 -6.27
CA ASN A 43 32.94 13.56 -6.59
C ASN A 43 31.83 14.10 -5.69
N THR A 44 30.62 14.01 -6.19
CA THR A 44 29.41 14.50 -5.52
C THR A 44 28.34 13.41 -5.53
N ILE A 45 27.64 13.24 -4.43
CA ILE A 45 26.33 12.55 -4.39
C ILE A 45 25.28 13.63 -4.21
N SER A 46 24.34 13.73 -5.13
CA SER A 46 23.18 14.61 -4.99
C SER A 46 21.88 13.80 -5.11
N GLY A 47 20.83 14.25 -4.47
CA GLY A 47 19.59 13.51 -4.55
C GLY A 47 18.37 14.28 -4.07
N THR A 48 17.21 13.66 -4.25
CA THR A 48 15.92 14.19 -3.79
C THR A 48 15.23 13.15 -2.92
N VAL A 49 14.74 13.58 -1.77
CA VAL A 49 13.89 12.76 -0.90
C VAL A 49 12.44 13.00 -1.26
N LEU A 50 11.74 11.91 -1.55
CA LEU A 50 10.34 11.90 -1.92
C LEU A 50 9.49 11.33 -0.78
N ALA A 51 8.33 11.90 -0.57
CA ALA A 51 7.31 11.37 0.30
C ALA A 51 6.80 9.99 -0.21
N PRO A 52 6.10 9.21 0.63
CA PRO A 52 5.46 7.95 0.20
C PRO A 52 4.52 8.12 -1.00
N SER A 53 3.87 9.28 -1.14
CA SER A 53 3.05 9.67 -2.30
C SER A 53 3.84 9.81 -3.60
N GLY A 54 5.18 9.93 -3.53
CA GLY A 54 6.05 10.24 -4.67
C GLY A 54 6.21 11.73 -4.94
N GLN A 55 5.54 12.59 -4.18
CA GLN A 55 5.77 14.04 -4.22
C GLN A 55 7.08 14.40 -3.49
N ARG A 56 7.61 15.59 -3.77
CA ARG A 56 8.78 16.10 -3.06
C ARG A 56 8.43 16.25 -1.58
N MET A 57 9.37 15.87 -0.71
CA MET A 57 9.17 15.97 0.72
C MET A 57 9.25 17.44 1.14
N GLU A 58 8.20 17.96 1.75
CA GLU A 58 8.22 19.25 2.43
C GLU A 58 8.85 19.07 3.81
N GLY A 59 9.78 19.97 4.16
CA GLY A 59 10.47 19.95 5.46
C GLY A 59 11.92 19.48 5.37
N HIS A 60 12.65 19.72 6.45
CA HIS A 60 14.10 19.47 6.55
C HIS A 60 14.35 18.05 7.07
N ILE A 61 14.76 17.13 6.19
CA ILE A 61 15.12 15.76 6.52
C ILE A 61 16.63 15.62 6.64
N ALA A 62 17.09 15.01 7.74
CA ALA A 62 18.50 14.69 7.93
C ALA A 62 18.88 13.43 7.15
N VAL A 63 19.68 13.61 6.11
CA VAL A 63 20.27 12.52 5.31
C VAL A 63 21.69 12.29 5.80
N ARG A 64 21.99 11.07 6.21
CA ARG A 64 23.33 10.68 6.69
C ARG A 64 24.08 9.96 5.59
N LEU A 65 25.32 10.38 5.34
CA LEU A 65 26.31 9.66 4.54
C LEU A 65 27.34 9.05 5.49
N SER A 66 27.58 7.76 5.42
CA SER A 66 28.60 7.05 6.19
C SER A 66 29.55 6.27 5.29
N SER A 67 30.81 6.20 5.69
CA SER A 67 31.83 5.36 5.06
C SER A 67 32.66 4.70 6.15
N MET A 68 33.01 3.42 5.96
CA MET A 68 33.82 2.67 6.93
C MET A 68 35.20 3.32 7.19
N MET A 69 35.76 4.00 6.18
CA MET A 69 37.12 4.55 6.26
C MET A 69 37.14 6.06 6.57
N LYS A 70 36.05 6.79 6.35
CA LYS A 70 36.01 8.26 6.38
C LYS A 70 35.05 8.86 7.40
N GLY A 71 34.30 8.01 8.14
CA GLY A 71 33.32 8.46 9.12
C GLY A 71 31.97 8.81 8.51
N SER A 72 31.21 9.68 9.17
CA SER A 72 29.86 10.04 8.74
C SER A 72 29.64 11.55 8.63
N ARG A 73 28.75 11.94 7.73
CA ARG A 73 28.28 13.32 7.51
C ARG A 73 26.77 13.36 7.47
N ILE A 74 26.20 14.52 7.74
CA ILE A 74 24.76 14.77 7.65
C ILE A 74 24.55 15.98 6.74
N ALA A 75 23.65 15.83 5.76
CA ALA A 75 23.08 16.91 4.98
C ALA A 75 21.59 17.04 5.36
N ILE A 76 21.11 18.26 5.41
CA ILE A 76 19.68 18.54 5.63
C ILE A 76 19.09 18.87 4.26
N THR A 77 17.93 18.31 3.93
CA THR A 77 17.25 18.65 2.67
C THR A 77 16.79 20.10 2.65
N ASP A 78 16.80 20.69 1.46
CA ASP A 78 16.15 21.97 1.20
C ASP A 78 14.59 21.83 1.17
N ASP A 79 13.89 22.97 0.96
CA ASP A 79 12.43 23.04 0.86
C ASP A 79 11.85 22.19 -0.29
N ASN A 80 12.68 21.77 -1.24
CA ASN A 80 12.33 20.90 -2.37
C ASN A 80 12.74 19.45 -2.14
N GLY A 81 13.20 19.09 -0.94
CA GLY A 81 13.65 17.76 -0.59
C GLY A 81 15.02 17.39 -1.17
N ASN A 82 15.82 18.34 -1.71
CA ASN A 82 17.12 18.03 -2.29
C ASN A 82 18.21 18.03 -1.24
N PHE A 83 19.22 17.17 -1.42
CA PHE A 83 20.44 17.10 -0.60
C PHE A 83 21.66 16.91 -1.48
N THR A 84 22.84 17.29 -0.97
CA THR A 84 24.10 17.16 -1.69
C THR A 84 25.27 16.90 -0.74
N PHE A 85 26.10 15.91 -1.06
CA PHE A 85 27.40 15.65 -0.42
C PHE A 85 28.51 15.85 -1.46
N ARG A 86 29.39 16.78 -1.22
CA ARG A 86 30.53 17.12 -2.10
C ARG A 86 31.86 16.65 -1.50
N GLY A 87 32.91 16.67 -2.32
CA GLY A 87 34.27 16.38 -1.88
C GLY A 87 34.51 14.90 -1.59
N LEU A 88 33.83 13.98 -2.30
CA LEU A 88 33.90 12.55 -2.06
C LEU A 88 35.03 11.90 -2.86
N VAL A 89 35.77 11.00 -2.23
CA VAL A 89 36.82 10.15 -2.85
C VAL A 89 36.21 8.82 -3.30
N ASN A 90 36.98 8.03 -4.05
CA ASN A 90 36.60 6.65 -4.37
C ASN A 90 36.38 5.83 -3.10
N GLY A 91 35.35 4.98 -3.13
CA GLY A 91 35.02 4.09 -2.02
C GLY A 91 33.51 3.83 -1.90
N ASP A 92 33.18 3.02 -0.91
CA ASP A 92 31.83 2.66 -0.59
C ASP A 92 31.25 3.59 0.47
N TYR A 93 30.05 4.07 0.15
CA TYR A 93 29.28 4.96 1.01
C TYR A 93 27.90 4.37 1.25
N THR A 94 27.38 4.57 2.44
CA THR A 94 25.99 4.24 2.78
C THR A 94 25.24 5.53 3.04
N ILE A 95 24.16 5.74 2.31
CA ILE A 95 23.20 6.81 2.57
C ILE A 95 22.06 6.24 3.40
N SER A 96 21.78 6.90 4.51
CA SER A 96 20.70 6.50 5.40
C SER A 96 19.89 7.71 5.85
N ILE A 97 18.61 7.46 6.09
CA ILE A 97 17.70 8.35 6.77
C ILE A 97 17.28 7.61 8.02
N ASP A 98 17.58 8.19 9.17
CA ASP A 98 17.29 7.59 10.46
C ASP A 98 15.77 7.50 10.69
N LYS A 99 15.41 6.78 11.74
CA LYS A 99 14.01 6.50 12.10
C LYS A 99 13.26 7.82 12.41
N GLU A 100 12.55 8.33 11.43
CA GLU A 100 11.50 9.32 11.63
C GLU A 100 10.26 8.64 12.25
N LYS A 101 9.44 9.42 12.96
CA LYS A 101 8.38 8.89 13.84
C LYS A 101 7.43 7.93 13.15
N ASP A 102 7.08 8.21 11.89
CA ASP A 102 6.06 7.49 11.12
C ASP A 102 6.60 6.87 9.81
N LEU A 103 7.91 7.00 9.55
CA LEU A 103 8.56 6.53 8.34
C LEU A 103 9.50 5.36 8.62
N GLU A 104 9.61 4.43 7.68
CA GLU A 104 10.61 3.37 7.74
C GLU A 104 12.03 3.96 7.59
N PRO A 105 13.00 3.45 8.33
CA PRO A 105 14.39 3.84 8.12
C PRO A 105 14.80 3.43 6.70
N PHE A 106 15.53 4.31 6.02
CA PHE A 106 16.07 4.05 4.69
C PHE A 106 17.58 3.85 4.76
N SER A 107 18.10 2.91 3.97
CA SER A 107 19.54 2.72 3.80
C SER A 107 19.83 2.21 2.39
N GLN A 108 20.83 2.81 1.72
CA GLN A 108 21.28 2.41 0.38
C GLN A 108 22.78 2.61 0.25
N SER A 109 23.48 1.62 -0.31
CA SER A 109 24.91 1.73 -0.61
C SER A 109 25.13 2.38 -1.99
N VAL A 110 26.19 3.20 -2.07
CA VAL A 110 26.64 3.88 -3.28
C VAL A 110 28.15 3.71 -3.37
N THR A 111 28.62 3.09 -4.45
CA THR A 111 30.05 2.95 -4.73
C THR A 111 30.50 4.05 -5.67
N ILE A 112 31.49 4.84 -5.27
CA ILE A 112 32.13 5.86 -6.09
C ILE A 112 33.42 5.29 -6.70
N ILE A 113 33.48 5.25 -8.04
CA ILE A 113 34.63 4.82 -8.79
C ILE A 113 35.01 5.93 -9.76
N GLN A 114 36.18 6.54 -9.58
CA GLN A 114 36.72 7.54 -10.46
C GLN A 114 38.08 7.08 -10.99
N LEU A 115 38.28 7.14 -12.29
CA LEU A 115 39.58 6.82 -12.89
C LEU A 115 40.58 7.95 -12.61
N PRO A 116 41.86 7.63 -12.41
CA PRO A 116 42.90 8.63 -12.23
C PRO A 116 42.91 9.66 -13.36
N GLY A 117 42.90 10.97 -13.02
CA GLY A 117 42.91 12.07 -14.01
C GLY A 117 41.54 12.44 -14.61
N SER A 118 40.46 11.75 -14.29
CA SER A 118 39.14 12.13 -14.73
C SER A 118 38.53 13.22 -13.82
N PRO A 119 37.65 14.10 -14.35
CA PRO A 119 36.94 15.08 -13.54
C PRO A 119 35.99 14.40 -12.55
N GLY A 120 35.68 15.09 -11.45
CA GLY A 120 34.70 14.63 -10.47
C GLY A 120 33.32 14.37 -11.07
N GLN A 121 32.70 13.28 -10.66
CA GLN A 121 31.38 12.86 -11.15
C GLN A 121 30.29 13.12 -10.12
N ASN A 122 29.07 13.33 -10.61
CA ASN A 122 27.88 13.41 -9.77
C ASN A 122 27.09 12.08 -9.86
N TYR A 123 26.72 11.55 -8.69
CA TYR A 123 25.94 10.33 -8.50
C TYR A 123 24.54 10.74 -8.05
N PRO A 124 23.56 10.82 -8.96
CA PRO A 124 22.21 11.23 -8.62
C PRO A 124 21.45 10.12 -7.92
N LEU A 125 20.66 10.46 -6.91
CA LEU A 125 19.81 9.55 -6.15
C LEU A 125 18.38 10.07 -6.02
N SER A 126 17.42 9.16 -6.06
CA SER A 126 16.03 9.44 -5.72
C SER A 126 15.62 8.49 -4.60
N ILE A 127 15.34 9.05 -3.43
CA ILE A 127 14.98 8.29 -2.22
C ILE A 127 13.48 8.45 -1.99
N ARG A 128 12.71 7.37 -2.13
CA ARG A 128 11.30 7.37 -1.78
C ARG A 128 11.13 6.74 -0.40
N LEU A 129 10.64 7.51 0.55
CA LEU A 129 10.37 7.04 1.90
C LEU A 129 9.12 6.15 1.94
N LYS A 130 9.07 5.25 2.91
CA LYS A 130 7.92 4.38 3.15
C LYS A 130 7.34 4.64 4.53
N ILE A 131 6.03 4.48 4.67
CA ILE A 131 5.34 4.57 5.96
C ILE A 131 5.51 3.22 6.69
N LYS A 132 5.76 3.26 8.01
CA LYS A 132 5.80 2.05 8.83
C LYS A 132 4.45 1.35 8.83
N PRO A 133 4.41 0.02 8.68
CA PRO A 133 3.18 -0.73 8.88
C PRO A 133 2.61 -0.46 10.27
N GLY A 134 1.33 -0.06 10.35
CA GLY A 134 0.62 0.15 11.62
C GLY A 134 0.73 1.54 12.24
N THR A 135 1.42 2.51 11.63
CA THR A 135 1.33 3.91 12.05
C THR A 135 0.08 4.54 11.46
N ALA A 136 -0.93 4.74 12.31
CA ALA A 136 -2.04 5.62 11.98
C ALA A 136 -1.48 7.01 11.65
N THR A 137 -1.77 7.51 10.46
CA THR A 137 -1.33 8.82 10.00
C THR A 137 -1.79 9.90 10.98
N LYS A 138 -0.83 10.60 11.61
CA LYS A 138 -1.13 11.81 12.41
C LYS A 138 -1.64 12.93 11.52
N PRO A 139 -2.45 13.86 12.07
CA PRO A 139 -2.92 15.03 11.33
C PRO A 139 -1.73 15.84 10.80
N GLY A 140 -1.63 15.97 9.47
CA GLY A 140 -0.55 16.71 8.80
C GLY A 140 -0.02 16.07 7.51
N VAL A 141 -0.10 14.75 7.35
CA VAL A 141 0.08 14.13 6.04
C VAL A 141 -1.24 14.24 5.31
N VAL A 142 -1.35 15.21 4.43
CA VAL A 142 -2.48 15.35 3.50
C VAL A 142 -2.36 14.14 2.56
N ASN A 143 -3.13 13.08 2.84
CA ASN A 143 -3.39 12.08 1.83
C ASN A 143 -4.08 12.84 0.69
N ALA A 144 -3.49 12.85 -0.51
CA ALA A 144 -4.05 13.57 -1.65
C ALA A 144 -5.52 13.19 -1.92
N GLU A 145 -5.90 11.96 -1.57
CA GLU A 145 -7.27 11.44 -1.65
C GLU A 145 -8.22 12.07 -0.63
N LEU A 146 -7.72 12.69 0.44
CA LEU A 146 -8.49 13.40 1.47
C LEU A 146 -8.46 14.92 1.27
N ALA A 147 -7.77 15.40 0.24
CA ALA A 147 -7.71 16.84 -0.06
C ALA A 147 -9.11 17.39 -0.32
N GLY A 148 -9.48 18.45 0.41
CA GLY A 148 -10.80 19.09 0.31
C GLY A 148 -11.92 18.40 1.11
N VAL A 149 -11.63 17.30 1.83
CA VAL A 149 -12.58 16.69 2.77
C VAL A 149 -12.53 17.45 4.10
N PRO A 150 -13.67 17.88 4.67
CA PRO A 150 -13.72 18.53 5.98
C PRO A 150 -13.09 17.68 7.08
N GLU A 151 -12.36 18.31 8.00
CA GLU A 151 -11.59 17.61 9.03
C GLU A 151 -12.46 16.72 9.94
N ASN A 152 -13.67 17.14 10.25
CA ASN A 152 -14.62 16.34 11.00
C ASN A 152 -15.01 15.06 10.26
N ALA A 153 -15.20 15.11 8.94
CA ALA A 153 -15.48 13.92 8.13
C ALA A 153 -14.25 12.99 8.06
N VAL A 154 -13.05 13.56 7.94
CA VAL A 154 -11.79 12.79 7.98
C VAL A 154 -11.60 12.11 9.34
N ALA A 155 -11.93 12.78 10.45
CA ALA A 155 -11.83 12.18 11.79
C ALA A 155 -12.75 10.96 11.96
N MET A 156 -14.01 11.08 11.48
CA MET A 156 -14.97 9.97 11.48
C MET A 156 -14.51 8.81 10.58
N TYR A 157 -14.00 9.12 9.38
CA TYR A 157 -13.46 8.14 8.44
C TYR A 157 -12.27 7.37 9.04
N ARG A 158 -11.33 8.07 9.69
CA ARG A 158 -10.20 7.42 10.40
C ARG A 158 -10.69 6.52 11.54
N LYS A 159 -11.67 6.99 12.30
CA LYS A 159 -12.27 6.18 13.38
C LYS A 159 -12.93 4.92 12.84
N ALA A 160 -13.60 5.01 11.69
CA ALA A 160 -14.16 3.85 11.01
C ALA A 160 -13.08 2.82 10.61
N ALA A 161 -11.95 3.28 10.08
CA ALA A 161 -10.83 2.42 9.72
C ALA A 161 -10.25 1.69 10.95
N GLU A 162 -10.10 2.39 12.09
CA GLU A 162 -9.68 1.77 13.36
C GLU A 162 -10.63 0.67 13.81
N LEU A 163 -11.94 0.94 13.80
CA LEU A 163 -12.97 -0.02 14.20
C LEU A 163 -13.02 -1.22 13.25
N GLY A 164 -12.98 -0.98 11.93
CA GLY A 164 -12.96 -2.04 10.94
C GLY A 164 -11.74 -2.95 11.05
N ASN A 165 -10.57 -2.40 11.34
CA ASN A 165 -9.34 -3.15 11.59
C ASN A 165 -9.41 -3.96 12.91
N ALA A 166 -10.15 -3.47 13.89
CA ALA A 166 -10.41 -4.19 15.13
C ALA A 166 -11.52 -5.26 15.00
N GLY A 167 -12.15 -5.39 13.82
CA GLY A 167 -13.24 -6.32 13.55
C GLY A 167 -14.64 -5.80 13.96
N ASP A 168 -14.73 -4.58 14.48
CA ASP A 168 -16.01 -3.92 14.77
C ASP A 168 -16.57 -3.29 13.47
N HIS A 169 -17.12 -4.15 12.63
CA HIS A 169 -17.66 -3.74 11.33
C HIS A 169 -18.92 -2.86 11.46
N GLU A 170 -19.75 -3.09 12.47
CA GLU A 170 -20.95 -2.30 12.72
C GLU A 170 -20.59 -0.90 13.21
N GLY A 171 -19.65 -0.78 14.13
CA GLY A 171 -19.10 0.49 14.58
C GLY A 171 -18.43 1.26 13.43
N ALA A 172 -17.70 0.56 12.56
CA ALA A 172 -17.11 1.15 11.37
C ALA A 172 -18.17 1.71 10.40
N ILE A 173 -19.25 0.95 10.14
CA ILE A 173 -20.40 1.39 9.35
C ILE A 173 -21.04 2.65 9.92
N ALA A 174 -21.23 2.70 11.24
CA ALA A 174 -21.80 3.88 11.91
C ALA A 174 -20.93 5.12 11.69
N GLN A 175 -19.61 5.01 11.85
CA GLN A 175 -18.67 6.12 11.64
C GLN A 175 -18.59 6.55 10.17
N LEU A 176 -18.63 5.61 9.22
CA LEU A 176 -18.65 5.92 7.79
C LEU A 176 -19.93 6.68 7.40
N ASN A 177 -21.07 6.30 7.94
CA ASN A 177 -22.33 7.03 7.70
C ASN A 177 -22.26 8.47 8.26
N LEU A 178 -21.62 8.68 9.42
CA LEU A 178 -21.40 10.03 9.96
C LEU A 178 -20.44 10.83 9.06
N ALA A 179 -19.37 10.22 8.57
CA ALA A 179 -18.43 10.85 7.65
C ALA A 179 -19.13 11.27 6.34
N ILE A 180 -19.99 10.41 5.79
CA ILE A 180 -20.80 10.68 4.59
C ILE A 180 -21.83 11.78 4.85
N ALA A 181 -22.48 11.80 6.01
CA ALA A 181 -23.41 12.85 6.39
C ALA A 181 -22.70 14.21 6.50
N ALA A 182 -21.47 14.24 7.03
CA ALA A 182 -20.65 15.45 7.10
C ALA A 182 -20.10 15.89 5.73
N PHE A 183 -19.84 14.95 4.82
CA PHE A 183 -19.34 15.21 3.47
C PHE A 183 -19.97 14.25 2.44
N PRO A 184 -21.12 14.57 1.84
CA PRO A 184 -21.85 13.68 0.92
C PRO A 184 -21.09 13.28 -0.36
N LYS A 185 -20.01 13.98 -0.71
CA LYS A 185 -19.13 13.64 -1.86
C LYS A 185 -17.89 12.87 -1.44
N PHE A 186 -17.93 12.18 -0.31
CA PHE A 186 -16.79 11.42 0.19
C PHE A 186 -16.72 10.01 -0.43
N MET A 187 -16.17 9.92 -1.65
CA MET A 187 -16.06 8.67 -2.42
C MET A 187 -15.41 7.54 -1.62
N LEU A 188 -14.29 7.82 -0.92
CA LEU A 188 -13.59 6.81 -0.12
C LEU A 188 -14.46 6.24 1.01
N ALA A 189 -15.23 7.10 1.68
CA ALA A 189 -16.13 6.65 2.75
C ALA A 189 -17.23 5.72 2.21
N TYR A 190 -17.78 5.99 1.03
CA TYR A 190 -18.72 5.07 0.38
C TYR A 190 -18.06 3.76 -0.04
N ASN A 191 -16.84 3.80 -0.58
CA ASN A 191 -16.10 2.57 -0.91
C ASN A 191 -15.92 1.70 0.33
N ASP A 192 -15.41 2.29 1.42
CA ASP A 192 -15.13 1.55 2.65
C ASP A 192 -16.42 1.07 3.33
N LEU A 193 -17.51 1.85 3.23
CA LEU A 193 -18.85 1.42 3.67
C LEU A 193 -19.29 0.15 2.94
N GLY A 194 -19.08 0.10 1.62
CA GLY A 194 -19.33 -1.11 0.83
C GLY A 194 -18.50 -2.29 1.31
N VAL A 195 -17.22 -2.09 1.58
CA VAL A 195 -16.34 -3.13 2.12
C VAL A 195 -16.81 -3.62 3.49
N GLN A 196 -17.19 -2.72 4.41
CA GLN A 196 -17.69 -3.12 5.73
C GLN A 196 -19.00 -3.91 5.61
N TYR A 197 -19.91 -3.51 4.72
CA TYR A 197 -21.12 -4.32 4.46
C TYR A 197 -20.81 -5.71 3.88
N MET A 198 -19.80 -5.85 3.01
CA MET A 198 -19.36 -7.18 2.56
C MET A 198 -18.92 -8.07 3.73
N LYS A 199 -18.18 -7.51 4.69
CA LYS A 199 -17.68 -8.25 5.87
C LYS A 199 -18.80 -8.82 6.74
N ILE A 200 -19.95 -8.14 6.83
CA ILE A 200 -21.13 -8.60 7.57
C ILE A 200 -22.18 -9.27 6.67
N ASN A 201 -21.79 -9.67 5.46
CA ASN A 201 -22.67 -10.30 4.44
C ASN A 201 -23.88 -9.45 4.02
N GLY A 202 -23.80 -8.14 4.18
CA GLY A 202 -24.80 -7.18 3.74
C GLY A 202 -24.67 -6.82 2.27
N LEU A 203 -24.70 -7.82 1.38
CA LEU A 203 -24.29 -7.69 -0.02
C LEU A 203 -25.07 -6.62 -0.80
N GLN A 204 -26.39 -6.49 -0.56
CA GLN A 204 -27.19 -5.46 -1.24
C GLN A 204 -26.77 -4.04 -0.85
N LYS A 205 -26.59 -3.77 0.46
CA LYS A 205 -26.13 -2.48 0.94
C LYS A 205 -24.70 -2.17 0.48
N SER A 206 -23.87 -3.21 0.32
CA SER A 206 -22.55 -3.09 -0.26
C SER A 206 -22.59 -2.60 -1.71
N ASP A 207 -23.46 -3.21 -2.57
CA ASP A 207 -23.62 -2.76 -3.98
C ASP A 207 -24.10 -1.31 -4.05
N GLU A 208 -25.08 -0.93 -3.21
CA GLU A 208 -25.56 0.45 -3.11
C GLU A 208 -24.44 1.44 -2.75
N ALA A 209 -23.58 1.07 -1.80
CA ALA A 209 -22.47 1.90 -1.38
C ALA A 209 -21.40 2.04 -2.48
N PHE A 210 -21.02 0.95 -3.17
CA PHE A 210 -20.09 1.04 -4.30
C PHE A 210 -20.67 1.83 -5.47
N ILE A 211 -21.96 1.68 -5.77
CA ILE A 211 -22.65 2.50 -6.77
C ILE A 211 -22.62 3.98 -6.37
N ALA A 212 -22.81 4.31 -5.08
CA ALA A 212 -22.72 5.68 -4.61
C ALA A 212 -21.31 6.25 -4.76
N ALA A 213 -20.28 5.46 -4.44
CA ALA A 213 -18.88 5.84 -4.69
C ALA A 213 -18.63 6.14 -6.17
N LEU A 214 -19.09 5.26 -7.07
CA LEU A 214 -18.93 5.40 -8.52
C LEU A 214 -19.79 6.51 -9.14
N LYS A 215 -20.87 6.96 -8.50
CA LYS A 215 -21.61 8.17 -8.90
C LYS A 215 -20.79 9.44 -8.66
N ILE A 216 -19.94 9.44 -7.62
CA ILE A 216 -19.04 10.57 -7.30
C ILE A 216 -17.85 10.56 -8.24
N GLU A 217 -17.22 9.39 -8.41
CA GLU A 217 -16.05 9.19 -9.24
C GLU A 217 -16.21 7.92 -10.10
N PRO A 218 -16.75 8.07 -11.34
CA PRO A 218 -17.13 6.91 -12.18
C PRO A 218 -16.00 5.95 -12.54
N ARG A 219 -14.77 6.42 -12.52
CA ARG A 219 -13.58 5.61 -12.83
C ARG A 219 -12.67 5.40 -11.63
N ALA A 220 -13.19 5.44 -10.40
CA ALA A 220 -12.42 5.10 -9.22
C ALA A 220 -12.09 3.59 -9.22
N TYR A 221 -10.78 3.28 -9.27
CA TYR A 221 -10.32 1.89 -9.41
C TYR A 221 -10.77 0.99 -8.26
N ALA A 222 -10.63 1.44 -7.00
CA ALA A 222 -10.95 0.63 -5.84
C ALA A 222 -12.45 0.26 -5.76
N PRO A 223 -13.41 1.19 -5.91
CA PRO A 223 -14.83 0.84 -5.96
C PRO A 223 -15.20 -0.10 -7.13
N LEU A 224 -14.57 0.04 -8.31
CA LEU A 224 -14.80 -0.86 -9.44
C LEU A 224 -14.32 -2.29 -9.11
N VAL A 225 -13.11 -2.44 -8.57
CA VAL A 225 -12.58 -3.75 -8.16
C VAL A 225 -13.48 -4.38 -7.10
N ASN A 226 -13.80 -3.65 -6.04
CA ASN A 226 -14.62 -4.16 -4.93
C ASN A 226 -16.03 -4.53 -5.39
N ARG A 227 -16.63 -3.73 -6.26
CA ARG A 227 -17.95 -4.06 -6.85
C ARG A 227 -17.87 -5.28 -7.76
N GLY A 228 -16.82 -5.42 -8.56
CA GLY A 228 -16.59 -6.64 -9.36
C GLY A 228 -16.54 -7.90 -8.50
N ILE A 229 -15.78 -7.86 -7.40
CA ILE A 229 -15.70 -8.95 -6.41
C ILE A 229 -17.09 -9.23 -5.81
N LEU A 230 -17.78 -8.19 -5.37
CA LEU A 230 -19.12 -8.29 -4.79
C LEU A 230 -20.11 -8.96 -5.76
N LEU A 231 -20.10 -8.56 -7.02
CA LEU A 231 -20.98 -9.12 -8.05
C LEU A 231 -20.72 -10.63 -8.28
N VAL A 232 -19.44 -11.05 -8.20
CA VAL A 232 -19.08 -12.49 -8.21
C VAL A 232 -19.66 -13.20 -6.98
N MET A 233 -19.54 -12.62 -5.78
CA MET A 233 -20.13 -13.16 -4.54
C MET A 233 -21.67 -13.26 -4.63
N MET A 234 -22.32 -12.29 -5.25
CA MET A 234 -23.76 -12.27 -5.52
C MET A 234 -24.18 -13.20 -6.67
N LYS A 235 -23.26 -13.88 -7.32
CA LYS A 235 -23.47 -14.74 -8.52
C LYS A 235 -24.03 -13.96 -9.72
N ARG A 236 -23.87 -12.64 -9.75
CA ARG A 236 -24.24 -11.75 -10.87
C ARG A 236 -23.10 -11.71 -11.89
N TYR A 237 -22.75 -12.88 -12.43
CA TYR A 237 -21.52 -13.07 -13.19
C TYR A 237 -21.42 -12.24 -14.48
N ALA A 238 -22.54 -12.03 -15.18
CA ALA A 238 -22.54 -11.21 -16.38
C ALA A 238 -22.22 -9.73 -16.08
N GLU A 239 -22.74 -9.20 -14.99
CA GLU A 239 -22.44 -7.84 -14.55
C GLU A 239 -21.01 -7.72 -13.98
N ALA A 240 -20.56 -8.75 -13.25
CA ALA A 240 -19.18 -8.83 -12.79
C ALA A 240 -18.20 -8.79 -13.97
N GLU A 241 -18.47 -9.53 -15.05
CA GLU A 241 -17.63 -9.52 -16.25
C GLU A 241 -17.50 -8.12 -16.84
N LEU A 242 -18.59 -7.35 -16.95
CA LEU A 242 -18.53 -5.99 -17.50
C LEU A 242 -17.65 -5.08 -16.65
N VAL A 243 -17.85 -5.08 -15.32
CA VAL A 243 -17.09 -4.23 -14.39
C VAL A 243 -15.62 -4.64 -14.35
N LEU A 244 -15.33 -5.96 -14.30
CA LEU A 244 -13.96 -6.46 -14.19
C LEU A 244 -13.16 -6.26 -15.48
N ARG A 245 -13.80 -6.24 -16.64
CA ARG A 245 -13.13 -5.84 -17.89
C ARG A 245 -12.72 -4.37 -17.87
N GLU A 246 -13.54 -3.49 -17.31
CA GLU A 246 -13.17 -2.09 -17.11
C GLU A 246 -11.99 -1.97 -16.15
N VAL A 247 -11.97 -2.71 -15.02
CA VAL A 247 -10.86 -2.79 -14.07
C VAL A 247 -9.55 -3.15 -14.79
N ILE A 248 -9.56 -4.19 -15.63
CA ILE A 248 -8.38 -4.64 -16.39
C ILE A 248 -7.95 -3.59 -17.41
N MET A 249 -8.88 -2.92 -18.11
CA MET A 249 -8.53 -1.83 -19.02
C MET A 249 -7.85 -0.63 -18.32
N MET A 250 -8.11 -0.44 -17.03
CA MET A 250 -7.45 0.60 -16.24
C MET A 250 -6.06 0.17 -15.74
N LYS A 251 -5.93 -1.08 -15.31
CA LYS A 251 -4.70 -1.68 -14.78
C LYS A 251 -4.68 -3.18 -15.10
N ASP A 252 -3.96 -3.54 -16.14
CA ASP A 252 -3.80 -4.91 -16.60
C ASP A 252 -2.66 -5.68 -15.90
N ASP A 253 -1.93 -5.01 -15.04
CA ASP A 253 -0.83 -5.56 -14.25
C ASP A 253 -1.27 -6.06 -12.86
N GLN A 254 -2.58 -6.02 -12.56
CA GLN A 254 -3.12 -6.41 -11.26
C GLN A 254 -3.82 -7.77 -11.31
N ALA A 255 -3.24 -8.78 -10.66
CA ALA A 255 -3.75 -10.15 -10.64
C ALA A 255 -5.22 -10.26 -10.20
N VAL A 256 -5.68 -9.38 -9.30
CA VAL A 256 -7.03 -9.43 -8.72
C VAL A 256 -8.13 -9.27 -9.78
N GLY A 257 -7.96 -8.36 -10.73
CA GLY A 257 -8.92 -8.14 -11.82
C GLY A 257 -9.06 -9.39 -12.69
N HIS A 258 -7.95 -9.97 -13.12
CA HIS A 258 -7.89 -11.19 -13.92
C HIS A 258 -8.46 -12.41 -13.18
N TYR A 259 -8.13 -12.58 -11.90
CA TYR A 259 -8.64 -13.68 -11.10
C TYR A 259 -10.17 -13.67 -11.00
N PHE A 260 -10.76 -12.53 -10.61
CA PHE A 260 -12.21 -12.45 -10.47
C PHE A 260 -12.95 -12.45 -11.82
N LEU A 261 -12.34 -11.91 -12.88
CA LEU A 261 -12.87 -12.05 -14.24
C LEU A 261 -12.86 -13.51 -14.68
N GLY A 262 -11.75 -14.22 -14.46
CA GLY A 262 -11.66 -15.65 -14.73
C GLY A 262 -12.72 -16.44 -13.99
N GLN A 263 -12.94 -16.15 -12.71
CA GLN A 263 -13.99 -16.76 -11.90
C GLN A 263 -15.40 -16.48 -12.45
N ALA A 264 -15.69 -15.23 -12.82
CA ALA A 264 -16.98 -14.84 -13.40
C ALA A 264 -17.24 -15.55 -14.74
N LEU A 265 -16.21 -15.63 -15.59
CA LEU A 265 -16.29 -16.31 -16.89
C LEU A 265 -16.45 -17.82 -16.75
N ALA A 266 -15.74 -18.47 -15.82
CA ALA A 266 -15.87 -19.89 -15.55
C ALA A 266 -17.31 -20.25 -15.12
N ASN A 267 -17.90 -19.46 -14.23
CA ASN A 267 -19.29 -19.65 -13.79
C ASN A 267 -20.34 -19.36 -14.87
N GLN A 268 -19.97 -18.67 -15.96
CA GLN A 268 -20.81 -18.50 -17.14
C GLN A 268 -20.60 -19.60 -18.20
N GLY A 269 -19.73 -20.57 -17.94
CA GLY A 269 -19.35 -21.62 -18.90
C GLY A 269 -18.42 -21.14 -20.03
N LYS A 270 -17.87 -19.93 -19.92
CA LYS A 270 -16.94 -19.34 -20.90
C LYS A 270 -15.50 -19.81 -20.60
N PHE A 271 -15.28 -21.14 -20.61
CA PHE A 271 -14.08 -21.78 -20.08
C PHE A 271 -12.79 -21.35 -20.75
N VAL A 272 -12.75 -21.20 -22.08
CA VAL A 272 -11.54 -20.77 -22.81
C VAL A 272 -11.09 -19.38 -22.37
N ASN A 273 -12.04 -18.45 -22.21
CA ASN A 273 -11.72 -17.10 -21.75
C ASN A 273 -11.35 -17.09 -20.27
N ALA A 274 -12.02 -17.91 -19.45
CA ALA A 274 -11.72 -18.04 -18.03
C ALA A 274 -10.31 -18.56 -17.79
N GLU A 275 -9.90 -19.59 -18.51
CA GLU A 275 -8.55 -20.15 -18.46
C GLU A 275 -7.49 -19.08 -18.75
N LYS A 276 -7.65 -18.33 -19.84
CA LYS A 276 -6.74 -17.24 -20.20
C LYS A 276 -6.56 -16.23 -19.07
N GLU A 277 -7.66 -15.80 -18.48
CA GLU A 277 -7.63 -14.81 -17.40
C GLU A 277 -7.02 -15.38 -16.12
N LEU A 278 -7.31 -16.64 -15.77
CA LEU A 278 -6.73 -17.30 -14.59
C LEU A 278 -5.23 -17.52 -14.73
N LEU A 279 -4.75 -17.94 -15.91
CA LEU A 279 -3.32 -18.07 -16.18
C LEU A 279 -2.61 -16.71 -16.11
N THR A 280 -3.26 -15.64 -16.58
CA THR A 280 -2.74 -14.29 -16.44
C THR A 280 -2.67 -13.89 -14.97
N ALA A 281 -3.70 -14.18 -14.17
CA ALA A 281 -3.71 -13.91 -12.74
C ALA A 281 -2.56 -14.63 -12.02
N ILE A 282 -2.31 -15.90 -12.33
CA ILE A 282 -1.21 -16.69 -11.76
C ILE A 282 0.14 -16.07 -12.14
N LYS A 283 0.33 -15.69 -13.41
CA LYS A 283 1.56 -15.04 -13.88
C LYS A 283 1.86 -13.74 -13.13
N LEU A 284 0.83 -12.95 -12.81
CA LEU A 284 0.97 -11.66 -12.14
C LEU A 284 1.07 -11.77 -10.62
N GLY A 285 0.32 -12.69 -10.02
CA GLY A 285 0.12 -12.78 -8.57
C GLY A 285 0.83 -13.96 -7.89
N GLY A 286 1.31 -14.94 -8.66
CA GLY A 286 1.96 -16.15 -8.12
C GLY A 286 1.10 -16.83 -7.04
N ASP A 287 1.73 -17.22 -5.94
CA ASP A 287 1.10 -17.92 -4.82
C ASP A 287 -0.04 -17.14 -4.12
N ALA A 288 -0.07 -15.82 -4.29
CA ALA A 288 -1.14 -14.98 -3.73
C ALA A 288 -2.52 -15.27 -4.35
N VAL A 289 -2.55 -15.83 -5.56
CA VAL A 289 -3.79 -16.21 -6.28
C VAL A 289 -3.92 -17.73 -6.44
N LYS A 290 -3.41 -18.50 -5.49
CA LYS A 290 -3.44 -19.97 -5.50
C LYS A 290 -4.81 -20.58 -5.84
N GLU A 291 -5.92 -19.93 -5.45
CA GLU A 291 -7.28 -20.40 -5.76
C GLU A 291 -7.56 -20.44 -7.27
N ALA A 292 -6.76 -19.75 -8.10
CA ALA A 292 -6.86 -19.84 -9.54
C ALA A 292 -6.54 -21.26 -10.05
N HIS A 293 -5.60 -21.97 -9.42
CA HIS A 293 -5.29 -23.37 -9.73
C HIS A 293 -6.49 -24.29 -9.51
N ARG A 294 -7.29 -24.07 -8.46
CA ARG A 294 -8.53 -24.82 -8.24
C ARG A 294 -9.57 -24.58 -9.32
N LEU A 295 -9.72 -23.33 -9.76
CA LEU A 295 -10.63 -22.99 -10.84
C LEU A 295 -10.19 -23.59 -12.18
N LEU A 296 -8.89 -23.58 -12.47
CA LEU A 296 -8.33 -24.24 -13.65
C LEU A 296 -8.57 -25.74 -13.61
N ALA A 297 -8.39 -26.39 -12.46
CA ALA A 297 -8.66 -27.81 -12.30
C ALA A 297 -10.13 -28.16 -12.59
N ILE A 298 -11.08 -27.31 -12.18
CA ILE A 298 -12.50 -27.47 -12.51
C ILE A 298 -12.73 -27.34 -14.02
N ILE A 299 -12.11 -26.34 -14.66
CA ILE A 299 -12.21 -26.12 -16.11
C ILE A 299 -11.65 -27.32 -16.87
N TYR A 300 -10.46 -27.79 -16.55
CA TYR A 300 -9.81 -28.94 -17.20
C TYR A 300 -10.57 -30.24 -16.96
N SER A 301 -11.11 -30.45 -15.75
CA SER A 301 -11.96 -31.59 -15.45
C SER A 301 -13.23 -31.58 -16.28
N SER A 302 -13.89 -30.43 -16.49
CA SER A 302 -15.11 -30.29 -17.29
C SER A 302 -14.86 -30.46 -18.78
N SER A 303 -13.65 -30.22 -19.27
CA SER A 303 -13.25 -30.50 -20.66
C SER A 303 -12.71 -31.93 -20.86
N GLY A 304 -12.64 -32.75 -19.80
CA GLY A 304 -12.12 -34.12 -19.84
C GLY A 304 -10.60 -34.22 -19.74
N ASP A 305 -9.86 -33.10 -19.59
CA ASP A 305 -8.42 -33.10 -19.33
C ASP A 305 -8.14 -33.45 -17.87
N LYS A 306 -8.18 -34.77 -17.59
CA LYS A 306 -7.91 -35.30 -16.25
C LYS A 306 -6.47 -35.02 -15.78
N LYS A 307 -5.52 -35.02 -16.74
CA LYS A 307 -4.13 -34.74 -16.41
C LYS A 307 -3.93 -33.30 -16.00
N GLY A 308 -4.39 -32.34 -16.81
CA GLY A 308 -4.33 -30.93 -16.48
C GLY A 308 -5.02 -30.63 -15.15
N ALA A 309 -6.21 -31.20 -14.91
CA ALA A 309 -6.92 -31.05 -13.66
C ALA A 309 -6.13 -31.55 -12.44
N SER A 310 -5.48 -32.74 -12.55
CA SER A 310 -4.68 -33.26 -11.46
C SER A 310 -3.41 -32.43 -11.21
N ASP A 311 -2.74 -31.97 -12.26
CA ASP A 311 -1.52 -31.17 -12.16
C ASP A 311 -1.78 -29.81 -11.46
N GLU A 312 -2.93 -29.19 -11.77
CA GLU A 312 -3.37 -27.94 -11.13
C GLU A 312 -3.69 -28.12 -9.65
N LEU A 313 -4.41 -29.19 -9.26
CA LEU A 313 -4.69 -29.51 -7.87
C LEU A 313 -3.39 -29.83 -7.08
N GLU A 314 -2.44 -30.52 -7.68
CA GLU A 314 -1.14 -30.78 -7.07
C GLU A 314 -0.38 -29.47 -6.83
N THR A 315 -0.43 -28.55 -7.80
CA THR A 315 0.17 -27.22 -7.66
C THR A 315 -0.48 -26.42 -6.54
N TYR A 316 -1.82 -26.44 -6.47
CA TYR A 316 -2.52 -25.83 -5.34
C TYR A 316 -2.08 -26.40 -3.99
N LEU A 317 -1.99 -27.74 -3.85
CA LEU A 317 -1.59 -28.38 -2.61
C LEU A 317 -0.12 -28.17 -2.25
N LYS A 318 0.77 -27.91 -3.21
CA LYS A 318 2.14 -27.48 -2.93
C LYS A 318 2.18 -26.11 -2.26
N ILE A 319 1.33 -25.17 -2.71
CA ILE A 319 1.24 -23.81 -2.18
C ILE A 319 0.46 -23.80 -0.84
N ALA A 320 -0.58 -24.63 -0.73
CA ALA A 320 -1.47 -24.71 0.42
C ALA A 320 -1.59 -26.14 0.98
N PRO A 321 -0.50 -26.73 1.54
CA PRO A 321 -0.50 -28.13 1.97
C PRO A 321 -1.49 -28.43 3.11
N ASN A 322 -1.82 -27.42 3.91
CA ASN A 322 -2.72 -27.50 5.05
C ASN A 322 -4.10 -26.89 4.76
N ALA A 323 -4.53 -26.84 3.49
CA ALA A 323 -5.89 -26.41 3.15
C ALA A 323 -6.91 -27.29 3.88
N PRO A 324 -8.05 -26.75 4.35
CA PRO A 324 -9.04 -27.51 5.11
C PRO A 324 -9.57 -28.75 4.40
N ASP A 325 -9.54 -28.75 3.06
CA ASP A 325 -9.98 -29.82 2.18
C ASP A 325 -8.81 -30.57 1.50
N ALA A 326 -7.58 -30.40 1.98
CA ALA A 326 -6.39 -30.98 1.36
C ALA A 326 -6.49 -32.49 1.17
N GLU A 327 -7.02 -33.26 2.15
CA GLU A 327 -7.20 -34.71 2.03
C GLU A 327 -8.22 -35.06 0.91
N GLN A 328 -9.32 -34.32 0.83
CA GLN A 328 -10.31 -34.54 -0.23
C GLN A 328 -9.72 -34.27 -1.60
N LEU A 329 -8.91 -33.22 -1.74
CA LEU A 329 -8.23 -32.91 -2.99
C LEU A 329 -7.22 -34.00 -3.37
N ARG A 330 -6.48 -34.60 -2.42
CA ARG A 330 -5.58 -35.74 -2.67
C ARG A 330 -6.36 -36.95 -3.24
N HIS A 331 -7.53 -37.26 -2.67
CA HIS A 331 -8.38 -38.31 -3.22
C HIS A 331 -8.85 -38.01 -4.65
N VAL A 332 -9.30 -36.77 -4.91
CA VAL A 332 -9.68 -36.34 -6.26
C VAL A 332 -8.51 -36.48 -7.24
N ILE A 333 -7.31 -36.12 -6.86
CA ILE A 333 -6.10 -36.29 -7.69
C ILE A 333 -5.89 -37.75 -8.03
N LEU A 334 -5.98 -38.68 -7.06
CA LEU A 334 -5.82 -40.11 -7.28
C LEU A 334 -6.89 -40.66 -8.22
N GLN A 335 -8.16 -40.23 -8.10
CA GLN A 335 -9.25 -40.58 -9.01
C GLN A 335 -8.99 -40.07 -10.43
N LEU A 336 -8.55 -38.84 -10.60
CA LEU A 336 -8.20 -38.24 -11.89
C LEU A 336 -7.07 -39.01 -12.58
N LYS A 337 -6.09 -39.48 -11.80
CA LYS A 337 -4.96 -40.33 -12.28
C LYS A 337 -5.34 -41.79 -12.50
N GLY A 338 -6.57 -42.22 -12.18
CA GLY A 338 -6.99 -43.61 -12.27
C GLY A 338 -6.35 -44.55 -11.26
N LEU A 339 -5.81 -44.01 -10.16
CA LEU A 339 -5.11 -44.76 -9.12
C LEU A 339 -6.02 -45.21 -7.98
N GLU A 340 -7.26 -44.68 -7.91
CA GLU A 340 -8.29 -45.11 -6.97
C GLU A 340 -9.59 -45.47 -7.68
N LYS A 341 -10.29 -46.50 -7.18
CA LYS A 341 -11.67 -46.78 -7.56
C LYS A 341 -12.58 -45.70 -6.98
N PRO A 342 -13.62 -45.23 -7.71
CA PRO A 342 -14.57 -44.29 -7.14
C PRO A 342 -15.17 -44.89 -5.85
N MET A 343 -15.21 -44.08 -4.79
CA MET A 343 -15.86 -44.48 -3.53
C MET A 343 -17.29 -44.84 -3.87
N SER A 344 -17.69 -46.10 -3.59
CA SER A 344 -19.06 -46.55 -3.71
C SER A 344 -19.91 -45.64 -2.80
N THR A 345 -20.86 -44.94 -3.37
CA THR A 345 -21.92 -44.26 -2.63
C THR A 345 -22.49 -45.22 -1.60
N PRO A 346 -22.61 -44.87 -0.32
CA PRO A 346 -23.25 -45.75 0.67
C PRO A 346 -24.68 -46.03 0.16
N ALA A 347 -24.98 -47.33 0.04
CA ALA A 347 -26.30 -47.80 -0.37
C ALA A 347 -27.35 -47.14 0.55
N LYS A 348 -28.38 -46.50 -0.04
CA LYS A 348 -29.54 -46.05 0.72
C LYS A 348 -30.02 -47.20 1.58
N PRO A 349 -30.27 -47.00 2.88
CA PRO A 349 -30.90 -48.03 3.69
C PRO A 349 -32.26 -48.37 3.05
N THR A 350 -32.40 -49.60 2.66
CA THR A 350 -33.69 -50.18 2.27
C THR A 350 -34.62 -50.12 3.50
N GLN A 351 -35.71 -49.41 3.35
CA GLN A 351 -36.84 -49.38 4.31
C GLN A 351 -37.51 -50.75 4.39
#